data_fbee22e3c74f8c488587ccca09693f12
#
_entry.id   fbee22e3c74f8c488587ccca09693f12
#
_cell.length_a   1.000
_cell.length_b   1.000
_cell.length_c   1.000
_cell.angle_alpha   90.00
_cell.angle_beta   90.00
_cell.angle_gamma   90.00
#
_symmetry.space_group_name_H-M   'P 1'
#
loop_
_entity.id
_entity.type
_entity.pdbx_description
1 polymer ?
#
loop_
_entity_poly.entity_id
_entity_poly.type
_entity_poly.pdbx_seq_one_letter_code
_entity_poly.pdbx_strand_id
1 'polypeptide(L)'
;MSGILIDKIEKAYGGVTALADITLEVADGEFVALLGPSGCGKTTLLRIVAGLETQSAGRVLIGGRDVTGLKPARRGLAMVFQNYAVFPHMTVYDNVAFGLAMQGKPSEVIARQVRKAAALLHIEPYLDRYPAKLSGGQRQRVAVARALAVEPAVLLMDEPLSNLDALLRLEMRAELKGVLQQAGTTTIYVTHDQTEAMGLADRIAVMHGGRIVQCDTPTTVYSRPATAFVGGFVGSPPMNFLDADAPERRLVLEALDLAPPASGALRLGFRGEDVTLSDAGAGLPFTVRVAEPMGSHMLLTGTVWDTRVRIVAPPQLAAKPGERLGLGLDPARAVWINGETGLAIGAAA
;
A
#
# COMPACT_ATOMS: atom_id res chain seq x y z
N MET A 1 22.90 -7.86 -8.57
CA MET A 1 21.57 -8.29 -8.11
C MET A 1 21.35 -7.77 -6.71
N SER A 2 20.31 -7.00 -6.49
CA SER A 2 20.06 -6.27 -5.22
C SER A 2 18.76 -6.69 -4.56
N GLY A 3 18.27 -7.90 -4.83
CA GLY A 3 17.06 -8.43 -4.21
C GLY A 3 17.18 -8.48 -2.68
N ILE A 4 16.06 -8.42 -1.99
CA ILE A 4 15.96 -8.47 -0.53
C ILE A 4 15.23 -9.74 -0.15
N LEU A 5 15.77 -10.49 0.81
CA LEU A 5 15.06 -11.55 1.50
C LEU A 5 14.95 -11.20 2.99
N ILE A 6 13.72 -11.01 3.43
CA ILE A 6 13.34 -10.92 4.84
C ILE A 6 12.87 -12.32 5.23
N ASP A 7 13.61 -13.01 6.10
CA ASP A 7 13.38 -14.42 6.42
C ASP A 7 13.02 -14.58 7.90
N LYS A 8 11.75 -14.89 8.15
CA LYS A 8 11.15 -15.16 9.46
C LYS A 8 11.48 -14.12 10.53
N ILE A 9 11.37 -12.84 10.16
CA ILE A 9 11.62 -11.76 11.10
C ILE A 9 10.53 -11.71 12.18
N GLU A 10 11.01 -11.70 13.42
CA GLU A 10 10.19 -11.48 14.61
C GLU A 10 10.70 -10.28 15.41
N LYS A 11 9.78 -9.57 16.05
CA LYS A 11 10.12 -8.47 16.97
C LYS A 11 9.13 -8.39 18.10
N ALA A 12 9.66 -8.38 19.32
CA ALA A 12 8.88 -8.12 20.53
C ALA A 12 9.48 -6.96 21.32
N TYR A 13 8.63 -6.19 21.96
CA TYR A 13 8.98 -5.10 22.88
C TYR A 13 8.30 -5.37 24.22
N GLY A 14 9.08 -5.63 25.29
CA GLY A 14 8.53 -5.79 26.62
C GLY A 14 7.39 -6.81 26.72
N GLY A 15 7.46 -7.91 25.94
CA GLY A 15 6.43 -8.96 25.90
C GLY A 15 5.31 -8.72 24.87
N VAL A 16 5.25 -7.57 24.20
CA VAL A 16 4.29 -7.30 23.12
C VAL A 16 4.94 -7.63 21.77
N THR A 17 4.32 -8.55 21.03
CA THR A 17 4.77 -8.92 19.68
C THR A 17 4.40 -7.83 18.68
N ALA A 18 5.41 -7.18 18.10
CA ALA A 18 5.23 -6.18 17.05
C ALA A 18 5.31 -6.78 15.65
N LEU A 19 6.14 -7.81 15.46
CA LEU A 19 6.25 -8.58 14.21
C LEU A 19 6.32 -10.07 14.55
N ALA A 20 5.60 -10.90 13.79
CA ALA A 20 5.51 -12.33 13.98
C ALA A 20 5.67 -13.04 12.63
N ASP A 21 6.77 -13.78 12.48
CA ASP A 21 7.07 -14.65 11.33
C ASP A 21 6.92 -13.92 9.97
N ILE A 22 7.56 -12.77 9.84
CA ILE A 22 7.56 -12.00 8.59
C ILE A 22 8.53 -12.61 7.61
N THR A 23 8.01 -13.13 6.51
CA THR A 23 8.79 -13.57 5.36
C THR A 23 8.36 -12.80 4.12
N LEU A 24 9.32 -12.13 3.46
CA LEU A 24 9.09 -11.34 2.25
C LEU A 24 10.33 -11.38 1.37
N GLU A 25 10.14 -11.77 0.13
CA GLU A 25 11.13 -11.64 -0.93
C GLU A 25 10.78 -10.48 -1.84
N VAL A 26 11.77 -9.63 -2.11
CA VAL A 26 11.69 -8.50 -3.06
C VAL A 26 12.74 -8.74 -4.13
N ALA A 27 12.30 -8.85 -5.38
CA ALA A 27 13.20 -9.10 -6.52
C ALA A 27 14.10 -7.89 -6.80
N ASP A 28 15.16 -8.09 -7.59
CA ASP A 28 16.04 -7.01 -8.04
C ASP A 28 15.27 -6.01 -8.90
N GLY A 29 15.31 -4.73 -8.53
CA GLY A 29 14.58 -3.64 -9.19
C GLY A 29 13.06 -3.60 -8.89
N GLU A 30 12.53 -4.52 -8.08
CA GLU A 30 11.12 -4.55 -7.72
C GLU A 30 10.75 -3.45 -6.71
N PHE A 31 9.56 -2.89 -6.87
CA PHE A 31 8.95 -1.94 -5.95
C PHE A 31 7.85 -2.64 -5.12
N VAL A 32 8.10 -2.89 -3.84
CA VAL A 32 7.12 -3.47 -2.93
C VAL A 32 6.60 -2.44 -1.94
N ALA A 33 5.28 -2.26 -1.88
CA ALA A 33 4.63 -1.41 -0.87
C ALA A 33 4.21 -2.25 0.35
N LEU A 34 4.58 -1.79 1.56
CA LEU A 34 4.04 -2.29 2.82
C LEU A 34 2.81 -1.44 3.17
N LEU A 35 1.63 -2.02 3.10
CA LEU A 35 0.35 -1.37 3.34
C LEU A 35 -0.33 -1.98 4.58
N GLY A 36 -0.97 -1.17 5.40
CA GLY A 36 -1.71 -1.65 6.57
C GLY A 36 -2.08 -0.55 7.54
N PRO A 37 -2.92 -0.81 8.55
CA PRO A 37 -3.33 0.17 9.53
C PRO A 37 -2.16 0.65 10.39
N SER A 38 -2.36 1.76 11.11
CA SER A 38 -1.37 2.26 12.06
C SER A 38 -1.09 1.20 13.14
N GLY A 39 0.18 1.05 13.52
CA GLY A 39 0.60 0.10 14.54
C GLY A 39 0.73 -1.37 14.09
N CYS A 40 0.51 -1.73 12.83
CA CYS A 40 0.65 -3.12 12.36
C CYS A 40 2.11 -3.58 12.14
N GLY A 41 3.12 -2.73 12.38
CA GLY A 41 4.53 -3.11 12.33
C GLY A 41 5.32 -2.66 11.10
N LYS A 42 4.74 -1.94 10.12
CA LYS A 42 5.41 -1.51 8.87
C LYS A 42 6.74 -0.77 9.10
N THR A 43 6.70 0.32 9.87
CA THR A 43 7.91 1.11 10.20
C THR A 43 8.92 0.30 11.01
N THR A 44 8.46 -0.59 11.89
CA THR A 44 9.35 -1.50 12.64
C THR A 44 10.09 -2.43 11.70
N LEU A 45 9.38 -3.06 10.74
CA LEU A 45 9.98 -3.92 9.73
C LEU A 45 10.99 -3.15 8.88
N LEU A 46 10.61 -1.96 8.40
CA LEU A 46 11.48 -1.10 7.60
C LEU A 46 12.77 -0.74 8.37
N ARG A 47 12.66 -0.37 9.66
CA ARG A 47 13.81 -0.06 10.52
C ARG A 47 14.71 -1.26 10.78
N ILE A 48 14.16 -2.46 10.89
CA ILE A 48 14.94 -3.70 10.98
C ILE A 48 15.73 -3.92 9.69
N VAL A 49 15.11 -3.78 8.51
CA VAL A 49 15.80 -3.88 7.22
C VAL A 49 16.90 -2.82 7.11
N ALA A 50 16.64 -1.58 7.58
CA ALA A 50 17.62 -0.51 7.61
C ALA A 50 18.78 -0.74 8.60
N GLY A 51 18.63 -1.65 9.58
CA GLY A 51 19.58 -1.87 10.67
C GLY A 51 19.52 -0.78 11.76
N LEU A 52 18.42 -0.03 11.81
CA LEU A 52 18.11 0.97 12.83
C LEU A 52 17.41 0.37 14.05
N GLU A 53 16.87 -0.84 13.90
CA GLU A 53 16.23 -1.62 14.94
C GLU A 53 16.72 -3.08 14.86
N THR A 54 16.85 -3.74 16.01
CA THR A 54 17.29 -5.15 16.07
C THR A 54 16.07 -6.05 16.17
N GLN A 55 15.98 -7.06 15.33
CA GLN A 55 14.96 -8.11 15.41
C GLN A 55 15.18 -9.03 16.62
N SER A 56 14.12 -9.70 17.06
CA SER A 56 14.20 -10.74 18.10
C SER A 56 14.63 -12.11 17.51
N ALA A 57 14.20 -12.40 16.26
CA ALA A 57 14.57 -13.60 15.52
C ALA A 57 14.53 -13.32 14.01
N GLY A 58 15.05 -14.26 13.21
CA GLY A 58 15.10 -14.18 11.76
C GLY A 58 16.30 -13.40 11.22
N ARG A 59 16.36 -13.24 9.91
CA ARG A 59 17.50 -12.61 9.22
C ARG A 59 17.07 -11.78 8.01
N VAL A 60 17.94 -10.86 7.60
CA VAL A 60 17.79 -10.01 6.41
C VAL A 60 18.97 -10.23 5.49
N LEU A 61 18.69 -10.58 4.23
CA LEU A 61 19.70 -10.69 3.18
C LEU A 61 19.46 -9.62 2.12
N ILE A 62 20.54 -9.00 1.63
CA ILE A 62 20.53 -8.05 0.50
C ILE A 62 21.52 -8.53 -0.54
N GLY A 63 21.06 -8.78 -1.77
CA GLY A 63 21.90 -9.35 -2.82
C GLY A 63 22.50 -10.70 -2.46
N GLY A 64 21.80 -11.52 -1.69
CA GLY A 64 22.27 -12.81 -1.18
C GLY A 64 23.21 -12.74 0.02
N ARG A 65 23.65 -11.53 0.41
CA ARG A 65 24.53 -11.31 1.58
C ARG A 65 23.70 -11.12 2.86
N ASP A 66 24.00 -11.87 3.90
CA ASP A 66 23.41 -11.64 5.22
C ASP A 66 23.91 -10.30 5.80
N VAL A 67 22.96 -9.40 6.08
CA VAL A 67 23.22 -8.07 6.63
C VAL A 67 22.62 -7.89 8.04
N THR A 68 22.10 -8.95 8.63
CA THR A 68 21.33 -8.95 9.88
C THR A 68 22.05 -8.21 11.01
N GLY A 69 23.29 -8.58 11.28
CA GLY A 69 24.12 -7.96 12.35
C GLY A 69 24.89 -6.71 11.93
N LEU A 70 24.72 -6.23 10.68
CA LEU A 70 25.49 -5.10 10.17
C LEU A 70 24.86 -3.77 10.58
N LYS A 71 25.72 -2.78 10.91
CA LYS A 71 25.30 -1.39 11.09
C LYS A 71 24.70 -0.83 9.78
N PRO A 72 23.77 0.16 9.84
CA PRO A 72 23.10 0.73 8.65
C PRO A 72 24.07 1.12 7.52
N ALA A 73 25.17 1.82 7.86
CA ALA A 73 26.16 2.27 6.87
C ALA A 73 26.88 1.14 6.09
N ARG A 74 26.78 -0.11 6.55
CA ARG A 74 27.40 -1.29 5.89
C ARG A 74 26.42 -2.17 5.13
N ARG A 75 25.13 -1.81 5.08
CA ARG A 75 24.07 -2.58 4.41
C ARG A 75 23.91 -2.25 2.92
N GLY A 76 24.55 -1.17 2.42
CA GLY A 76 24.46 -0.78 1.00
C GLY A 76 23.09 -0.23 0.60
N LEU A 77 22.36 0.36 1.55
CA LEU A 77 21.01 0.91 1.33
C LEU A 77 20.96 2.41 1.62
N ALA A 78 19.89 3.05 1.13
CA ALA A 78 19.51 4.40 1.52
C ALA A 78 18.08 4.42 2.06
N MET A 79 17.78 5.41 2.90
CA MET A 79 16.46 5.57 3.49
C MET A 79 15.95 7.01 3.39
N VAL A 80 14.69 7.16 2.97
CA VAL A 80 13.92 8.40 3.02
C VAL A 80 12.96 8.31 4.19
N PHE A 81 13.09 9.24 5.13
CA PHE A 81 12.26 9.29 6.35
C PHE A 81 11.00 10.12 6.12
N GLN A 82 9.97 9.87 6.89
CA GLN A 82 8.69 10.57 6.86
C GLN A 82 8.80 12.10 6.98
N ASN A 83 9.74 12.59 7.79
CA ASN A 83 10.02 14.01 7.98
C ASN A 83 11.10 14.54 7.03
N TYR A 84 11.42 13.78 5.97
CA TYR A 84 12.47 14.04 4.97
C TYR A 84 13.90 14.05 5.55
N ALA A 85 14.08 14.38 6.81
CA ALA A 85 15.37 14.47 7.53
C ALA A 85 16.43 15.31 6.76
N VAL A 86 16.00 16.36 6.05
CA VAL A 86 16.88 17.27 5.32
C VAL A 86 17.61 18.15 6.32
N PHE A 87 18.93 18.30 6.17
CA PHE A 87 19.77 19.10 7.07
C PHE A 87 19.54 20.60 6.84
N PRO A 88 18.93 21.34 7.80
CA PRO A 88 18.50 22.72 7.57
C PRO A 88 19.64 23.73 7.43
N HIS A 89 20.81 23.40 7.95
CA HIS A 89 22.02 24.23 7.93
C HIS A 89 22.92 23.99 6.71
N MET A 90 22.55 23.07 5.81
CA MET A 90 23.24 22.75 4.57
C MET A 90 22.42 23.24 3.37
N THR A 91 23.10 23.59 2.27
CA THR A 91 22.45 23.84 0.98
C THR A 91 21.79 22.58 0.44
N VAL A 92 20.98 22.68 -0.59
CA VAL A 92 20.45 21.51 -1.33
C VAL A 92 21.61 20.69 -1.91
N TYR A 93 22.61 21.34 -2.51
CA TYR A 93 23.80 20.66 -3.00
C TYR A 93 24.48 19.84 -1.90
N ASP A 94 24.74 20.43 -0.75
CA ASP A 94 25.42 19.77 0.36
C ASP A 94 24.59 18.63 0.94
N ASN A 95 23.27 18.80 1.01
CA ASN A 95 22.34 17.72 1.41
C ASN A 95 22.47 16.50 0.48
N VAL A 96 22.43 16.71 -0.84
CA VAL A 96 22.54 15.63 -1.81
C VAL A 96 23.94 15.01 -1.80
N ALA A 97 24.99 15.82 -1.64
CA ALA A 97 26.36 15.39 -1.57
C ALA A 97 26.73 14.62 -0.29
N PHE A 98 25.96 14.81 0.79
CA PHE A 98 26.33 14.38 2.14
C PHE A 98 26.74 12.90 2.23
N GLY A 99 25.94 12.00 1.68
CA GLY A 99 26.23 10.56 1.73
C GLY A 99 27.51 10.18 1.00
N LEU A 100 27.77 10.82 -0.15
CA LEU A 100 28.99 10.61 -0.94
C LEU A 100 30.24 11.16 -0.24
N ALA A 101 30.12 12.33 0.39
CA ALA A 101 31.19 12.92 1.19
C ALA A 101 31.56 12.03 2.38
N MET A 102 30.56 11.49 3.09
CA MET A 102 30.78 10.56 4.20
C MET A 102 31.42 9.23 3.77
N GLN A 103 31.24 8.83 2.49
CA GLN A 103 31.94 7.69 1.88
C GLN A 103 33.37 8.02 1.41
N GLY A 104 33.81 9.27 1.57
CA GLY A 104 35.14 9.72 1.12
C GLY A 104 35.30 9.76 -0.39
N LYS A 105 34.22 9.95 -1.17
CA LYS A 105 34.30 10.03 -2.62
C LYS A 105 35.04 11.29 -3.07
N PRO A 106 35.79 11.25 -4.19
CA PRO A 106 36.44 12.44 -4.77
C PRO A 106 35.41 13.52 -5.16
N SER A 107 35.80 14.80 -5.07
CA SER A 107 34.93 15.95 -5.35
C SER A 107 34.29 15.92 -6.75
N GLU A 108 35.02 15.45 -7.75
CA GLU A 108 34.53 15.30 -9.13
C GLU A 108 33.40 14.24 -9.23
N VAL A 109 33.53 13.13 -8.48
CA VAL A 109 32.51 12.09 -8.42
C VAL A 109 31.27 12.63 -7.71
N ILE A 110 31.45 13.35 -6.57
CA ILE A 110 30.37 14.00 -5.85
C ILE A 110 29.62 14.96 -6.77
N ALA A 111 30.32 15.88 -7.43
CA ALA A 111 29.70 16.86 -8.31
C ALA A 111 28.92 16.21 -9.47
N ARG A 112 29.43 15.13 -10.05
CA ARG A 112 28.74 14.38 -11.10
C ARG A 112 27.46 13.71 -10.59
N GLN A 113 27.53 13.02 -9.45
CA GLN A 113 26.38 12.31 -8.87
C GLN A 113 25.30 13.27 -8.36
N VAL A 114 25.71 14.40 -7.76
CA VAL A 114 24.76 15.45 -7.35
C VAL A 114 24.00 16.00 -8.56
N ARG A 115 24.70 16.33 -9.66
CA ARG A 115 24.04 16.82 -10.86
C ARG A 115 23.11 15.78 -11.46
N LYS A 116 23.52 14.50 -11.51
CA LYS A 116 22.69 13.39 -12.01
C LYS A 116 21.39 13.27 -11.18
N ALA A 117 21.51 13.23 -9.86
CA ALA A 117 20.36 13.14 -8.95
C ALA A 117 19.49 14.40 -9.01
N ALA A 118 20.09 15.58 -9.13
CA ALA A 118 19.37 16.85 -9.23
C ALA A 118 18.55 16.93 -10.53
N ALA A 119 19.13 16.55 -11.66
CA ALA A 119 18.43 16.50 -12.94
C ALA A 119 17.26 15.52 -12.93
N LEU A 120 17.45 14.32 -12.34
CA LEU A 120 16.41 13.30 -12.22
C LEU A 120 15.19 13.78 -11.43
N LEU A 121 15.42 14.63 -10.42
CA LEU A 121 14.38 15.17 -9.51
C LEU A 121 13.97 16.62 -9.84
N HIS A 122 14.49 17.20 -10.92
CA HIS A 122 14.23 18.59 -11.34
C HIS A 122 14.51 19.62 -10.23
N ILE A 123 15.60 19.45 -9.48
CA ILE A 123 16.01 20.34 -8.38
C ILE A 123 17.27 21.17 -8.67
N GLU A 124 17.79 21.15 -9.88
CA GLU A 124 18.98 21.91 -10.28
C GLU A 124 18.88 23.41 -9.95
N PRO A 125 17.71 24.10 -10.16
CA PRO A 125 17.58 25.52 -9.85
C PRO A 125 17.63 25.84 -8.36
N TYR A 126 17.62 24.83 -7.51
CA TYR A 126 17.57 25.00 -6.04
C TYR A 126 18.86 24.61 -5.33
N LEU A 127 19.88 24.14 -6.05
CA LEU A 127 21.10 23.57 -5.46
C LEU A 127 21.78 24.49 -4.45
N ASP A 128 21.76 25.80 -4.68
CA ASP A 128 22.38 26.81 -3.80
C ASP A 128 21.44 27.30 -2.69
N ARG A 129 20.18 26.81 -2.65
CA ARG A 129 19.21 27.23 -1.63
C ARG A 129 19.34 26.39 -0.36
N TYR A 130 18.91 26.99 0.76
CA TYR A 130 18.70 26.28 2.01
C TYR A 130 17.30 25.70 2.09
N PRO A 131 17.09 24.56 2.79
CA PRO A 131 15.80 23.89 2.91
C PRO A 131 14.65 24.77 3.42
N ALA A 132 14.95 25.78 4.23
CA ALA A 132 13.97 26.74 4.73
C ALA A 132 13.29 27.58 3.63
N LYS A 133 13.94 27.69 2.45
CA LYS A 133 13.40 28.41 1.27
C LYS A 133 12.70 27.51 0.26
N LEU A 134 12.39 26.26 0.64
CA LEU A 134 11.79 25.25 -0.23
C LEU A 134 10.36 24.92 0.23
N SER A 135 9.50 24.60 -0.73
CA SER A 135 8.18 24.01 -0.47
C SER A 135 8.30 22.58 0.10
N GLY A 136 7.19 22.01 0.59
CA GLY A 136 7.14 20.63 1.06
C GLY A 136 7.58 19.62 0.00
N GLY A 137 7.03 19.70 -1.21
CA GLY A 137 7.40 18.84 -2.32
C GLY A 137 8.86 19.02 -2.76
N GLN A 138 9.39 20.26 -2.76
CA GLN A 138 10.80 20.49 -3.06
C GLN A 138 11.72 19.85 -2.01
N ARG A 139 11.40 19.96 -0.70
CA ARG A 139 12.17 19.26 0.36
C ARG A 139 12.14 17.75 0.20
N GLN A 140 11.00 17.20 -0.18
CA GLN A 140 10.88 15.78 -0.47
C GLN A 140 11.78 15.35 -1.63
N ARG A 141 11.75 16.07 -2.78
CA ARG A 141 12.64 15.80 -3.92
C ARG A 141 14.11 15.83 -3.50
N VAL A 142 14.50 16.78 -2.66
CA VAL A 142 15.86 16.84 -2.08
C VAL A 142 16.20 15.59 -1.25
N ALA A 143 15.25 15.10 -0.44
CA ALA A 143 15.46 13.88 0.35
C ALA A 143 15.62 12.63 -0.51
N VAL A 144 14.80 12.52 -1.58
CA VAL A 144 14.91 11.43 -2.56
C VAL A 144 16.21 11.55 -3.36
N ALA A 145 16.59 12.76 -3.83
CA ALA A 145 17.85 12.99 -4.53
C ALA A 145 19.06 12.60 -3.68
N ARG A 146 19.06 12.97 -2.39
CA ARG A 146 20.10 12.57 -1.43
C ARG A 146 20.23 11.05 -1.32
N ALA A 147 19.08 10.34 -1.28
CA ALA A 147 19.07 8.90 -1.18
C ALA A 147 19.55 8.21 -2.47
N LEU A 148 19.18 8.75 -3.66
CA LEU A 148 19.57 8.19 -4.94
C LEU A 148 21.00 8.55 -5.36
N ALA A 149 21.54 9.69 -4.91
CA ALA A 149 22.88 10.13 -5.28
C ALA A 149 23.99 9.13 -4.92
N VAL A 150 23.80 8.34 -3.86
CA VAL A 150 24.75 7.31 -3.44
C VAL A 150 24.62 5.99 -4.24
N GLU A 151 23.70 5.92 -5.21
CA GLU A 151 23.39 4.74 -6.02
C GLU A 151 23.20 3.48 -5.13
N PRO A 152 22.22 3.50 -4.22
CA PRO A 152 22.05 2.42 -3.26
C PRO A 152 21.56 1.14 -3.95
N ALA A 153 21.97 -0.02 -3.42
CA ALA A 153 21.43 -1.31 -3.85
C ALA A 153 19.92 -1.42 -3.54
N VAL A 154 19.50 -0.85 -2.42
CA VAL A 154 18.13 -0.86 -1.91
C VAL A 154 17.74 0.53 -1.42
N LEU A 155 16.53 0.96 -1.77
CA LEU A 155 15.91 2.17 -1.30
C LEU A 155 14.75 1.86 -0.35
N LEU A 156 14.78 2.40 0.85
CA LEU A 156 13.72 2.29 1.83
C LEU A 156 13.01 3.63 1.97
N MET A 157 11.68 3.64 1.96
CA MET A 157 10.88 4.86 2.11
C MET A 157 9.83 4.69 3.21
N ASP A 158 9.88 5.55 4.23
CA ASP A 158 8.94 5.55 5.35
C ASP A 158 7.95 6.71 5.19
N GLU A 159 6.77 6.44 4.64
CA GLU A 159 5.67 7.39 4.39
C GLU A 159 6.12 8.74 3.76
N PRO A 160 6.88 8.73 2.66
CA PRO A 160 7.53 9.94 2.16
C PRO A 160 6.56 11.02 1.64
N LEU A 161 5.29 10.68 1.32
CA LEU A 161 4.28 11.61 0.80
C LEU A 161 3.28 12.10 1.87
N SER A 162 3.35 11.57 3.10
CA SER A 162 2.33 11.81 4.14
C SER A 162 2.16 13.28 4.55
N ASN A 163 3.24 14.08 4.44
CA ASN A 163 3.24 15.50 4.83
C ASN A 163 2.87 16.47 3.71
N LEU A 164 2.36 15.97 2.56
CA LEU A 164 1.93 16.76 1.43
C LEU A 164 0.41 16.90 1.41
N ASP A 165 -0.09 18.03 0.88
CA ASP A 165 -1.50 18.18 0.54
C ASP A 165 -1.92 17.22 -0.59
N ALA A 166 -3.23 17.03 -0.79
CA ALA A 166 -3.77 16.02 -1.69
C ALA A 166 -3.36 16.23 -3.17
N LEU A 167 -3.34 17.49 -3.64
CA LEU A 167 -2.98 17.79 -5.02
C LEU A 167 -1.50 17.52 -5.28
N LEU A 168 -0.65 18.06 -4.41
CA LEU A 168 0.80 17.87 -4.49
C LEU A 168 1.19 16.39 -4.33
N ARG A 169 0.46 15.63 -3.48
CA ARG A 169 0.67 14.19 -3.32
C ARG A 169 0.39 13.43 -4.62
N LEU A 170 -0.68 13.80 -5.35
CA LEU A 170 -1.02 13.19 -6.63
C LEU A 170 0.09 13.41 -7.68
N GLU A 171 0.57 14.65 -7.80
CA GLU A 171 1.65 15.01 -8.72
C GLU A 171 2.96 14.28 -8.37
N MET A 172 3.35 14.36 -7.09
CA MET A 172 4.57 13.74 -6.60
C MET A 172 4.57 12.21 -6.71
N ARG A 173 3.41 11.56 -6.59
CA ARG A 173 3.28 10.11 -6.80
C ARG A 173 3.65 9.71 -8.23
N ALA A 174 3.09 10.42 -9.23
CA ALA A 174 3.37 10.12 -10.63
C ALA A 174 4.85 10.34 -10.98
N GLU A 175 5.42 11.44 -10.49
CA GLU A 175 6.83 11.77 -10.68
C GLU A 175 7.76 10.75 -10.00
N LEU A 176 7.47 10.40 -8.74
CA LEU A 176 8.26 9.43 -7.98
C LEU A 176 8.29 8.07 -8.67
N LYS A 177 7.15 7.62 -9.21
CA LYS A 177 7.09 6.37 -9.99
C LYS A 177 8.05 6.40 -11.17
N GLY A 178 8.02 7.46 -11.97
CA GLY A 178 8.92 7.62 -13.13
C GLY A 178 10.39 7.63 -12.72
N VAL A 179 10.73 8.38 -11.67
CA VAL A 179 12.08 8.48 -11.12
C VAL A 179 12.62 7.11 -10.67
N LEU A 180 11.83 6.35 -9.91
CA LEU A 180 12.27 5.07 -9.37
C LEU A 180 12.35 3.99 -10.45
N GLN A 181 11.45 3.97 -11.41
CA GLN A 181 11.53 3.09 -12.58
C GLN A 181 12.80 3.37 -13.40
N GLN A 182 13.11 4.65 -13.63
CA GLN A 182 14.34 5.03 -14.34
C GLN A 182 15.61 4.68 -13.55
N ALA A 183 15.57 4.77 -12.22
CA ALA A 183 16.69 4.41 -11.37
C ALA A 183 16.91 2.89 -11.29
N GLY A 184 15.87 2.07 -11.52
CA GLY A 184 15.92 0.61 -11.44
C GLY A 184 16.31 0.08 -10.05
N THR A 185 16.01 0.85 -8.99
CA THR A 185 16.45 0.54 -7.62
C THR A 185 15.40 -0.30 -6.90
N THR A 186 15.82 -1.42 -6.31
CA THR A 186 14.95 -2.25 -5.44
C THR A 186 14.40 -1.41 -4.31
N THR A 187 13.07 -1.34 -4.15
CA THR A 187 12.43 -0.39 -3.25
C THR A 187 11.43 -1.07 -2.30
N ILE A 188 11.53 -0.79 -1.01
CA ILE A 188 10.47 -1.04 -0.03
C ILE A 188 9.88 0.31 0.40
N TYR A 189 8.58 0.44 0.21
CA TYR A 189 7.81 1.67 0.44
C TYR A 189 6.75 1.44 1.51
N VAL A 190 6.81 2.16 2.60
CA VAL A 190 5.79 2.13 3.65
C VAL A 190 4.76 3.22 3.39
N THR A 191 3.50 2.88 3.42
CA THR A 191 2.39 3.83 3.37
C THR A 191 1.17 3.30 4.12
N HIS A 192 0.29 4.21 4.53
CA HIS A 192 -1.07 3.92 4.95
C HIS A 192 -2.10 4.35 3.88
N ASP A 193 -1.65 5.02 2.80
CA ASP A 193 -2.49 5.44 1.69
C ASP A 193 -2.57 4.33 0.63
N GLN A 194 -3.80 3.82 0.44
CA GLN A 194 -4.06 2.74 -0.52
C GLN A 194 -3.81 3.19 -1.96
N THR A 195 -4.08 4.46 -2.28
CA THR A 195 -3.91 4.97 -3.65
C THR A 195 -2.43 5.09 -4.01
N GLU A 196 -1.56 5.35 -3.02
CA GLU A 196 -0.11 5.30 -3.20
C GLU A 196 0.34 3.87 -3.48
N ALA A 197 -0.05 2.91 -2.63
CA ALA A 197 0.33 1.51 -2.80
C ALA A 197 -0.15 0.95 -4.15
N MET A 198 -1.43 1.18 -4.50
CA MET A 198 -2.03 0.72 -5.78
C MET A 198 -1.37 1.35 -7.01
N GLY A 199 -0.99 2.63 -6.91
CA GLY A 199 -0.45 3.38 -8.05
C GLY A 199 1.05 3.19 -8.30
N LEU A 200 1.83 2.94 -7.24
CA LEU A 200 3.29 2.89 -7.28
C LEU A 200 3.84 1.47 -7.41
N ALA A 201 3.31 0.53 -6.64
CA ALA A 201 3.95 -0.74 -6.40
C ALA A 201 3.75 -1.78 -7.50
N ASP A 202 4.75 -2.65 -7.68
CA ASP A 202 4.64 -3.88 -8.46
C ASP A 202 3.91 -4.95 -7.63
N ARG A 203 4.19 -5.02 -6.32
CA ARG A 203 3.46 -5.84 -5.35
C ARG A 203 3.16 -5.07 -4.07
N ILE A 204 2.03 -5.41 -3.46
CA ILE A 204 1.59 -4.87 -2.17
C ILE A 204 1.63 -5.99 -1.13
N ALA A 205 2.43 -5.81 -0.09
CA ALA A 205 2.40 -6.65 1.11
C ALA A 205 1.46 -5.99 2.14
N VAL A 206 0.26 -6.54 2.29
CA VAL A 206 -0.72 -6.07 3.28
C VAL A 206 -0.38 -6.63 4.64
N MET A 207 -0.16 -5.75 5.61
CA MET A 207 0.21 -6.11 6.99
C MET A 207 -0.96 -5.92 7.95
N HIS A 208 -1.18 -6.90 8.82
CA HIS A 208 -2.15 -6.85 9.91
C HIS A 208 -1.65 -7.64 11.12
N GLY A 209 -1.76 -7.07 12.32
CA GLY A 209 -1.37 -7.76 13.56
C GLY A 209 0.08 -8.25 13.58
N GLY A 210 1.01 -7.50 13.01
CA GLY A 210 2.43 -7.88 12.93
C GLY A 210 2.77 -8.97 11.91
N ARG A 211 1.84 -9.33 11.01
CA ARG A 211 2.02 -10.35 9.97
C ARG A 211 1.74 -9.79 8.58
N ILE A 212 2.32 -10.39 7.55
CA ILE A 212 1.89 -10.20 6.17
C ILE A 212 0.72 -11.15 5.92
N VAL A 213 -0.45 -10.60 5.62
CA VAL A 213 -1.68 -11.38 5.39
C VAL A 213 -1.96 -11.64 3.92
N GLN A 214 -1.36 -10.85 3.02
CA GLN A 214 -1.35 -11.07 1.57
C GLN A 214 -0.19 -10.28 0.97
N CYS A 215 0.50 -10.85 -0.02
CA CYS A 215 1.50 -10.14 -0.82
C CYS A 215 1.33 -10.52 -2.29
N ASP A 216 0.83 -9.57 -3.10
CA ASP A 216 0.49 -9.83 -4.50
C ASP A 216 0.49 -8.52 -5.31
N THR A 217 0.22 -8.61 -6.62
CA THR A 217 0.03 -7.43 -7.47
C THR A 217 -1.12 -6.56 -6.95
N PRO A 218 -1.11 -5.24 -7.17
CA PRO A 218 -2.19 -4.34 -6.74
C PRO A 218 -3.57 -4.83 -7.20
N THR A 219 -3.68 -5.27 -8.44
CA THR A 219 -4.94 -5.77 -9.02
C THR A 219 -5.43 -7.01 -8.28
N THR A 220 -4.56 -7.98 -7.97
CA THR A 220 -4.93 -9.20 -7.25
C THR A 220 -5.36 -8.89 -5.81
N VAL A 221 -4.60 -8.06 -5.09
CA VAL A 221 -4.96 -7.63 -3.72
C VAL A 221 -6.35 -6.98 -3.68
N TYR A 222 -6.69 -6.20 -4.70
CA TYR A 222 -7.98 -5.53 -4.81
C TYR A 222 -9.12 -6.48 -5.18
N SER A 223 -8.95 -7.26 -6.27
CA SER A 223 -10.01 -8.10 -6.85
C SER A 223 -10.17 -9.45 -6.16
N ARG A 224 -9.09 -10.02 -5.60
CA ARG A 224 -9.04 -11.33 -4.95
C ARG A 224 -8.38 -11.25 -3.58
N PRO A 225 -9.01 -10.56 -2.61
CA PRO A 225 -8.47 -10.47 -1.26
C PRO A 225 -8.41 -11.85 -0.61
N ALA A 226 -7.26 -12.18 -0.02
CA ALA A 226 -7.05 -13.47 0.65
C ALA A 226 -7.86 -13.59 1.95
N THR A 227 -8.29 -12.47 2.52
CA THR A 227 -9.06 -12.44 3.78
C THR A 227 -10.13 -11.35 3.76
N ALA A 228 -11.15 -11.49 4.61
CA ALA A 228 -12.15 -10.45 4.85
C ALA A 228 -11.48 -9.12 5.28
N PHE A 229 -10.40 -9.20 6.05
CA PHE A 229 -9.64 -8.02 6.44
C PHE A 229 -9.10 -7.27 5.22
N VAL A 230 -8.42 -7.96 4.30
CA VAL A 230 -7.86 -7.32 3.09
C VAL A 230 -8.96 -6.71 2.24
N GLY A 231 -10.07 -7.43 2.00
CA GLY A 231 -11.21 -6.92 1.24
C GLY A 231 -11.84 -5.68 1.87
N GLY A 232 -12.00 -5.68 3.18
CA GLY A 232 -12.55 -4.56 3.95
C GLY A 232 -11.57 -3.41 4.18
N PHE A 233 -10.26 -3.66 4.08
CA PHE A 233 -9.24 -2.64 4.26
C PHE A 233 -8.84 -1.96 2.95
N VAL A 234 -8.73 -2.71 1.84
CA VAL A 234 -8.33 -2.17 0.53
C VAL A 234 -9.56 -1.81 -0.29
N GLY A 235 -9.60 -0.59 -0.81
CA GLY A 235 -10.68 -0.03 -1.61
C GLY A 235 -11.46 1.08 -0.91
N SER A 236 -12.01 2.01 -1.70
CA SER A 236 -12.85 3.10 -1.23
C SER A 236 -14.02 3.30 -2.19
N PRO A 237 -15.22 2.81 -1.84
CA PRO A 237 -15.59 2.15 -0.57
C PRO A 237 -14.94 0.78 -0.37
N PRO A 238 -14.88 0.27 0.88
CA PRO A 238 -14.47 -1.09 1.18
C PRO A 238 -15.35 -2.14 0.51
N MET A 239 -14.84 -3.39 0.37
CA MET A 239 -15.65 -4.54 -0.05
C MET A 239 -16.84 -4.75 0.89
N ASN A 240 -18.01 -5.01 0.33
CA ASN A 240 -19.19 -5.39 1.09
C ASN A 240 -19.14 -6.88 1.43
N PHE A 241 -19.71 -7.27 2.57
CA PHE A 241 -19.81 -8.67 2.99
C PHE A 241 -21.24 -8.96 3.44
N LEU A 242 -21.87 -9.98 2.81
CA LEU A 242 -23.20 -10.47 3.17
C LEU A 242 -23.09 -11.87 3.80
N ASP A 243 -23.68 -12.06 4.97
CA ASP A 243 -23.76 -13.39 5.56
C ASP A 243 -24.74 -14.25 4.78
N ALA A 244 -24.31 -15.44 4.37
CA ALA A 244 -25.05 -16.37 3.52
C ALA A 244 -25.57 -17.60 4.28
N ASP A 245 -25.56 -17.59 5.63
CA ASP A 245 -25.82 -18.78 6.44
C ASP A 245 -27.29 -19.17 6.51
N ALA A 246 -28.22 -18.19 6.43
CA ALA A 246 -29.65 -18.45 6.50
C ALA A 246 -30.14 -19.17 5.23
N PRO A 247 -30.95 -20.23 5.35
CA PRO A 247 -31.42 -21.01 4.18
C PRO A 247 -32.13 -20.17 3.12
N GLU A 248 -32.95 -19.20 3.54
CA GLU A 248 -33.65 -18.28 2.65
C GLU A 248 -32.68 -17.38 1.86
N ARG A 249 -31.57 -16.98 2.45
CA ARG A 249 -30.51 -16.20 1.79
C ARG A 249 -29.79 -17.04 0.74
N ARG A 250 -29.50 -18.30 1.06
CA ARG A 250 -28.89 -19.26 0.11
C ARG A 250 -29.74 -19.46 -1.13
N LEU A 251 -31.05 -19.65 -0.95
CA LEU A 251 -32.00 -19.81 -2.09
C LEU A 251 -31.95 -18.56 -3.01
N VAL A 252 -31.90 -17.36 -2.45
CA VAL A 252 -31.80 -16.14 -3.25
C VAL A 252 -30.45 -16.07 -3.99
N LEU A 253 -29.34 -16.44 -3.33
CA LEU A 253 -28.02 -16.44 -3.96
C LEU A 253 -27.92 -17.51 -5.05
N GLU A 254 -28.47 -18.70 -4.84
CA GLU A 254 -28.56 -19.77 -5.86
C GLU A 254 -29.36 -19.33 -7.08
N ALA A 255 -30.51 -18.65 -6.89
CA ALA A 255 -31.32 -18.11 -7.97
C ALA A 255 -30.60 -17.01 -8.79
N LEU A 256 -29.53 -16.40 -8.23
CA LEU A 256 -28.69 -15.40 -8.88
C LEU A 256 -27.37 -16.00 -9.43
N ASP A 257 -27.27 -17.32 -9.52
CA ASP A 257 -26.02 -18.03 -9.91
C ASP A 257 -24.82 -17.77 -8.99
N LEU A 258 -25.10 -17.41 -7.74
CA LEU A 258 -24.13 -17.15 -6.66
C LEU A 258 -24.15 -18.28 -5.63
N ALA A 259 -24.20 -19.53 -6.08
CA ALA A 259 -24.25 -20.69 -5.17
C ALA A 259 -23.02 -20.73 -4.25
N PRO A 260 -23.21 -20.88 -2.92
CA PRO A 260 -22.10 -21.04 -1.98
C PRO A 260 -21.25 -22.28 -2.31
N PRO A 261 -19.90 -22.16 -2.33
CA PRO A 261 -19.02 -23.26 -2.73
C PRO A 261 -18.91 -24.38 -1.68
N ALA A 262 -19.38 -24.15 -0.46
CA ALA A 262 -19.31 -25.09 0.66
C ALA A 262 -20.46 -24.91 1.63
N SER A 263 -20.60 -25.84 2.60
CA SER A 263 -21.46 -25.70 3.77
C SER A 263 -20.73 -24.99 4.91
N GLY A 264 -21.47 -24.39 5.87
CA GLY A 264 -20.93 -23.70 7.02
C GLY A 264 -21.15 -22.18 7.01
N ALA A 265 -20.51 -21.49 7.93
CA ALA A 265 -20.58 -20.04 8.02
C ALA A 265 -19.85 -19.41 6.82
N LEU A 266 -20.61 -18.79 5.92
CA LEU A 266 -20.09 -18.21 4.67
C LEU A 266 -20.52 -16.76 4.53
N ARG A 267 -19.62 -15.96 3.97
CA ARG A 267 -19.86 -14.56 3.64
C ARG A 267 -19.56 -14.33 2.16
N LEU A 268 -20.49 -13.69 1.47
CA LEU A 268 -20.31 -13.23 0.10
C LEU A 268 -19.68 -11.84 0.11
N GLY A 269 -18.46 -11.73 -0.40
CA GLY A 269 -17.77 -10.45 -0.61
C GLY A 269 -17.96 -9.94 -2.03
N PHE A 270 -18.24 -8.63 -2.18
CA PHE A 270 -18.33 -7.98 -3.48
C PHE A 270 -17.97 -6.50 -3.40
N ARG A 271 -17.47 -5.93 -4.49
CA ARG A 271 -17.19 -4.50 -4.60
C ARG A 271 -18.44 -3.71 -4.97
N GLY A 272 -18.57 -2.51 -4.44
CA GLY A 272 -19.71 -1.64 -4.72
C GLY A 272 -19.83 -1.20 -6.18
N GLU A 273 -18.73 -1.09 -6.89
CA GLU A 273 -18.64 -0.76 -8.31
C GLU A 273 -18.89 -1.93 -9.26
N ASP A 274 -18.84 -3.18 -8.76
CA ASP A 274 -19.11 -4.39 -9.56
C ASP A 274 -20.60 -4.75 -9.61
N VAL A 275 -21.44 -3.91 -9.01
CA VAL A 275 -22.88 -4.12 -8.91
C VAL A 275 -23.61 -3.48 -10.09
N THR A 276 -24.56 -4.19 -10.68
CA THR A 276 -25.57 -3.64 -11.59
C THR A 276 -26.84 -3.32 -10.82
N LEU A 277 -27.41 -2.14 -11.06
CA LEU A 277 -28.67 -1.72 -10.45
C LEU A 277 -29.84 -1.99 -11.39
N SER A 278 -30.94 -2.50 -10.85
CA SER A 278 -32.17 -2.80 -11.55
C SER A 278 -33.39 -2.38 -10.71
N ASP A 279 -34.57 -2.49 -11.30
CA ASP A 279 -35.83 -2.25 -10.58
C ASP A 279 -36.02 -3.22 -9.41
N ALA A 280 -36.83 -2.81 -8.45
CA ALA A 280 -37.16 -3.62 -7.28
C ALA A 280 -37.77 -4.98 -7.73
N GLY A 281 -37.22 -6.07 -7.17
CA GLY A 281 -37.68 -7.43 -7.46
C GLY A 281 -36.72 -8.23 -8.37
N ALA A 282 -35.73 -7.62 -8.97
CA ALA A 282 -34.67 -8.31 -9.71
C ALA A 282 -33.35 -8.26 -8.89
N GLY A 283 -32.70 -9.40 -8.65
CA GLY A 283 -31.45 -9.50 -7.89
C GLY A 283 -31.61 -9.41 -6.37
N LEU A 284 -30.54 -9.03 -5.66
CA LEU A 284 -30.57 -8.88 -4.21
C LEU A 284 -31.36 -7.63 -3.80
N PRO A 285 -32.27 -7.71 -2.81
CA PRO A 285 -33.12 -6.60 -2.41
C PRO A 285 -32.29 -5.53 -1.65
N PHE A 286 -32.12 -4.37 -2.27
CA PHE A 286 -31.40 -3.25 -1.68
C PHE A 286 -32.34 -2.10 -1.35
N THR A 287 -32.28 -1.62 -0.13
CA THR A 287 -33.03 -0.43 0.30
C THR A 287 -32.06 0.72 0.53
N VAL A 288 -32.20 1.79 -0.24
CA VAL A 288 -31.37 3.00 -0.13
C VAL A 288 -31.64 3.70 1.20
N ARG A 289 -30.61 4.06 1.91
CA ARG A 289 -30.66 4.87 3.15
C ARG A 289 -30.13 6.28 2.92
N VAL A 290 -29.00 6.38 2.21
CA VAL A 290 -28.34 7.65 1.89
C VAL A 290 -27.83 7.60 0.46
N ALA A 291 -27.96 8.68 -0.28
CA ALA A 291 -27.38 8.89 -1.60
C ALA A 291 -26.48 10.13 -1.55
N GLU A 292 -25.19 9.95 -1.82
CA GLU A 292 -24.16 11.00 -1.72
C GLU A 292 -23.54 11.24 -3.09
N PRO A 293 -23.70 12.45 -3.68
CA PRO A 293 -23.06 12.80 -4.94
C PRO A 293 -21.57 13.09 -4.70
N MET A 294 -20.72 12.22 -5.23
CA MET A 294 -19.25 12.33 -5.12
C MET A 294 -18.59 13.01 -6.32
N GLY A 295 -19.38 13.60 -7.22
CA GLY A 295 -18.93 14.24 -8.45
C GLY A 295 -18.79 13.27 -9.61
N SER A 296 -17.84 12.37 -9.56
CA SER A 296 -17.60 11.34 -10.59
C SER A 296 -18.59 10.16 -10.53
N HIS A 297 -19.22 9.93 -9.37
CA HIS A 297 -20.16 8.84 -9.13
C HIS A 297 -21.15 9.21 -8.01
N MET A 298 -22.18 8.41 -7.86
CA MET A 298 -23.10 8.44 -6.72
C MET A 298 -22.70 7.31 -5.76
N LEU A 299 -22.47 7.63 -4.48
CA LEU A 299 -22.28 6.63 -3.44
C LEU A 299 -23.62 6.37 -2.75
N LEU A 300 -24.17 5.16 -2.92
CA LEU A 300 -25.38 4.73 -2.26
C LEU A 300 -25.03 3.92 -1.02
N THR A 301 -25.46 4.35 0.15
CA THR A 301 -25.40 3.56 1.38
C THR A 301 -26.80 3.06 1.69
N GLY A 302 -26.96 1.75 1.88
CA GLY A 302 -28.24 1.13 2.15
C GLY A 302 -28.12 -0.22 2.84
N THR A 303 -29.15 -1.03 2.77
CA THR A 303 -29.17 -2.38 3.37
C THR A 303 -29.62 -3.42 2.34
N VAL A 304 -28.91 -4.55 2.34
CA VAL A 304 -29.36 -5.82 1.76
C VAL A 304 -29.67 -6.73 2.94
N TRP A 305 -30.89 -7.22 3.07
CA TRP A 305 -31.41 -7.83 4.29
C TRP A 305 -31.14 -6.88 5.49
N ASP A 306 -30.41 -7.32 6.49
CA ASP A 306 -30.03 -6.52 7.66
C ASP A 306 -28.59 -5.96 7.57
N THR A 307 -27.87 -6.24 6.48
CA THR A 307 -26.47 -5.88 6.32
C THR A 307 -26.34 -4.55 5.60
N ARG A 308 -25.53 -3.64 6.16
CA ARG A 308 -25.19 -2.37 5.52
C ARG A 308 -24.26 -2.62 4.35
N VAL A 309 -24.60 -2.07 3.18
CA VAL A 309 -23.78 -2.14 1.97
C VAL A 309 -23.59 -0.75 1.34
N ARG A 310 -22.50 -0.58 0.61
CA ARG A 310 -22.17 0.63 -0.15
C ARG A 310 -22.01 0.29 -1.61
N ILE A 311 -22.74 0.99 -2.46
CA ILE A 311 -22.78 0.77 -3.92
C ILE A 311 -22.28 2.05 -4.60
N VAL A 312 -21.43 1.87 -5.60
CA VAL A 312 -20.98 2.93 -6.50
C VAL A 312 -21.84 2.89 -7.75
N ALA A 313 -22.59 3.96 -7.97
CA ALA A 313 -23.53 4.08 -9.09
C ALA A 313 -23.14 5.23 -10.03
N PRO A 314 -23.65 5.26 -11.26
CA PRO A 314 -23.44 6.39 -12.17
C PRO A 314 -23.88 7.73 -11.55
N PRO A 315 -23.18 8.84 -11.81
CA PRO A 315 -23.45 10.14 -11.17
C PRO A 315 -24.84 10.71 -11.49
N GLN A 316 -25.48 10.25 -12.58
CA GLN A 316 -26.82 10.68 -13.00
C GLN A 316 -27.96 9.94 -12.29
N LEU A 317 -27.64 8.89 -11.51
CA LEU A 317 -28.68 8.13 -10.82
C LEU A 317 -29.35 8.97 -9.74
N ALA A 318 -30.65 9.17 -9.87
CA ALA A 318 -31.48 9.89 -8.90
C ALA A 318 -32.12 8.88 -7.93
N ALA A 319 -31.37 8.39 -6.95
CA ALA A 319 -31.90 7.51 -5.92
C ALA A 319 -32.33 8.28 -4.67
N LYS A 320 -33.45 7.88 -4.07
CA LYS A 320 -34.01 8.53 -2.87
C LYS A 320 -33.94 7.62 -1.65
N PRO A 321 -33.78 8.16 -0.44
CA PRO A 321 -33.92 7.38 0.79
C PRO A 321 -35.28 6.66 0.84
N GLY A 322 -35.23 5.36 1.19
CA GLY A 322 -36.39 4.46 1.22
C GLY A 322 -36.69 3.78 -0.11
N GLU A 323 -36.07 4.16 -1.21
CA GLU A 323 -36.20 3.51 -2.50
C GLU A 323 -35.66 2.09 -2.46
N ARG A 324 -36.35 1.17 -3.14
CA ARG A 324 -35.96 -0.24 -3.25
C ARG A 324 -35.44 -0.50 -4.65
N LEU A 325 -34.26 -1.07 -4.74
CA LEU A 325 -33.59 -1.43 -5.99
C LEU A 325 -33.17 -2.91 -5.93
N GLY A 326 -32.96 -3.51 -7.10
CA GLY A 326 -32.34 -4.82 -7.22
C GLY A 326 -30.84 -4.68 -7.47
N LEU A 327 -30.01 -5.52 -6.83
CA LEU A 327 -28.58 -5.61 -7.10
C LEU A 327 -28.27 -6.90 -7.86
N GLY A 328 -27.78 -6.76 -9.08
CA GLY A 328 -27.14 -7.84 -9.82
C GLY A 328 -25.66 -7.89 -9.49
N LEU A 329 -25.13 -9.08 -9.26
CA LEU A 329 -23.71 -9.33 -9.01
C LEU A 329 -23.16 -10.26 -10.09
N ASP A 330 -21.95 -9.98 -10.57
CA ASP A 330 -21.20 -10.89 -11.43
C ASP A 330 -20.55 -11.99 -10.57
N PRO A 331 -20.93 -13.27 -10.75
CA PRO A 331 -20.33 -14.37 -9.99
C PRO A 331 -18.82 -14.46 -10.09
N ALA A 332 -18.22 -14.04 -11.23
CA ALA A 332 -16.79 -14.07 -11.45
C ALA A 332 -16.03 -13.02 -10.60
N ARG A 333 -16.73 -12.01 -10.08
CA ARG A 333 -16.19 -10.93 -9.24
C ARG A 333 -16.54 -11.08 -7.77
N ALA A 334 -17.39 -12.04 -7.45
CA ALA A 334 -17.75 -12.38 -6.08
C ALA A 334 -16.63 -13.18 -5.41
N VAL A 335 -16.40 -12.91 -4.12
CA VAL A 335 -15.40 -13.59 -3.31
C VAL A 335 -16.10 -14.27 -2.13
N TRP A 336 -15.93 -15.57 -2.02
CA TRP A 336 -16.45 -16.31 -0.87
C TRP A 336 -15.44 -16.32 0.28
N ILE A 337 -15.90 -15.95 1.47
CA ILE A 337 -15.11 -15.89 2.71
C ILE A 337 -15.69 -16.87 3.71
N ASN A 338 -14.84 -17.66 4.34
CA ASN A 338 -15.21 -18.45 5.51
C ASN A 338 -15.49 -17.49 6.68
N GLY A 339 -16.70 -17.54 7.22
CA GLY A 339 -17.18 -16.61 8.26
C GLY A 339 -16.47 -16.77 9.60
N GLU A 340 -15.94 -17.95 9.90
CA GLU A 340 -15.23 -18.24 11.17
C GLU A 340 -13.76 -17.82 11.10
N THR A 341 -13.07 -18.19 10.02
CA THR A 341 -11.63 -17.91 9.87
C THR A 341 -11.32 -16.57 9.21
N GLY A 342 -12.29 -16.00 8.50
CA GLY A 342 -12.09 -14.79 7.69
C GLY A 342 -11.25 -15.01 6.43
N LEU A 343 -10.90 -16.24 6.07
CA LEU A 343 -10.10 -16.57 4.88
C LEU A 343 -10.99 -16.70 3.64
N ALA A 344 -10.46 -16.30 2.49
CA ALA A 344 -11.13 -16.52 1.21
C ALA A 344 -11.13 -18.01 0.83
N ILE A 345 -12.26 -18.48 0.28
CA ILE A 345 -12.40 -19.86 -0.19
C ILE A 345 -11.98 -19.92 -1.65
N GLY A 346 -11.03 -20.82 -1.97
CA GLY A 346 -10.47 -20.94 -3.31
C GLY A 346 -9.34 -19.97 -3.65
N ALA A 347 -8.90 -19.13 -2.70
CA ALA A 347 -7.60 -18.48 -2.81
C ALA A 347 -6.50 -19.55 -2.65
N ALA A 348 -5.60 -19.65 -3.60
CA ALA A 348 -4.39 -20.48 -3.42
C ALA A 348 -3.63 -19.95 -2.21
N ALA A 349 -3.25 -20.87 -1.31
CA ALA A 349 -2.46 -20.58 -0.12
C ALA A 349 -1.05 -20.11 -0.48
#